data_83afcd2bd4791272f2e13bac0e3cb5a6
#
_entry.id   83afcd2bd4791272f2e13bac0e3cb5a6
#
_cell.length_a   1.000
_cell.length_b   1.000
_cell.length_c   1.000
_cell.angle_alpha   90.00
_cell.angle_beta   90.00
_cell.angle_gamma   90.00
#
_symmetry.space_group_name_H-M   'P 1'
#
loop_
_entity.id
_entity.type
_entity.pdbx_description
1 polymer ?
#
loop_
_entity_poly.entity_id
_entity_poly.type
_entity_poly.pdbx_seq_one_letter_code
_entity_poly.pdbx_strand_id
1 'polypeptide(L)'
;MSKIIGIDLGTTNSCVAVMEGGEAVVIPNSEGARTTPSVVAFKDNERLVGQVAKRQAITNPDKTISSIKRHMGTDYKVNIDGKQYTPQEISAMILQKLKTDAEAYLGEKVTEAVITVPAYFTDAQRQATKDAGKIAGLEVKRIINEPTAAALAYGIDKESEQKIMVYDLGGGTFDVSIIEMGDGVQEVLATAGNNHLGGDDFDERLLNYMADEFQKTNGIDLRKDKMALQRLKEAAEKAKCDLSGMTQTNVNLPFITADSSGPKHFDMTITRAKFNELTADLVEATMGPVRNALSDAGLKPADIGKVLLVGGSTRIPAVQEAVKSFMGKEPFKGINPDECVALGAALQGGVLTGDVKGLLLLDVTPLSLGVETLGGVMTKVIERNTTIPTKKSQIFTTPADGQTTVEVHVLQGEREMAADNKTLGNFQLTGIPAAPRGVPQIEVTFDIDANGIVHVSAKDLGSGKETGITITSSTNMNKDDVERAVKEAEQYAAEDKKRREAIDTRNNADQIVYQTEKTVKDLGDKISADDKATIEKKTEAVKEALKGTDDEMIKAATDDLAKVSMEIFGKVYQANAGAAGGAAPDMGGAADAGAAPDDGVVDADYREVDDN
;
A
#
# COMPACT_ATOMS: atom_id res chain seq x y z
N MET A 1 24.22 -10.19 12.05
CA MET A 1 23.20 -10.84 11.18
C MET A 1 22.51 -9.70 10.45
N SER A 2 22.20 -9.87 9.17
CA SER A 2 21.44 -8.87 8.40
C SER A 2 20.06 -8.72 9.06
N LYS A 3 19.60 -7.47 9.24
CA LYS A 3 18.27 -7.20 9.79
C LYS A 3 17.21 -7.54 8.75
N ILE A 4 16.13 -8.21 9.18
CA ILE A 4 14.94 -8.44 8.36
C ILE A 4 14.01 -7.24 8.53
N ILE A 5 13.65 -6.57 7.44
CA ILE A 5 12.66 -5.50 7.48
C ILE A 5 11.25 -6.04 7.27
N GLY A 6 10.27 -5.45 7.94
CA GLY A 6 8.86 -5.69 7.71
C GLY A 6 8.28 -4.63 6.78
N ILE A 7 7.62 -5.06 5.70
CA ILE A 7 7.05 -4.16 4.70
C ILE A 7 5.55 -4.39 4.57
N ASP A 8 4.79 -3.33 4.78
CA ASP A 8 3.43 -3.21 4.28
C ASP A 8 3.46 -2.61 2.87
N LEU A 9 3.23 -3.45 1.85
CA LEU A 9 3.13 -3.02 0.47
C LEU A 9 1.66 -2.66 0.17
N GLY A 10 1.22 -1.49 0.62
CA GLY A 10 -0.17 -1.04 0.49
C GLY A 10 -0.55 -0.57 -0.93
N THR A 11 -1.84 -0.55 -1.24
CA THR A 11 -2.36 -0.07 -2.53
C THR A 11 -2.09 1.41 -2.73
N THR A 12 -2.35 2.23 -1.71
CA THR A 12 -2.21 3.70 -1.76
C THR A 12 -0.92 4.17 -1.11
N ASN A 13 -0.61 3.64 0.07
CA ASN A 13 0.60 3.96 0.83
C ASN A 13 1.26 2.67 1.29
N SER A 14 2.58 2.67 1.32
CA SER A 14 3.40 1.58 1.86
C SER A 14 4.15 2.05 3.11
N CYS A 15 4.48 1.12 3.99
CA CYS A 15 5.17 1.39 5.24
C CYS A 15 6.28 0.35 5.45
N VAL A 16 7.39 0.75 6.07
CA VAL A 16 8.49 -0.15 6.42
C VAL A 16 8.85 -0.01 7.89
N ALA A 17 9.12 -1.14 8.54
CA ALA A 17 9.48 -1.21 9.95
C ALA A 17 10.62 -2.21 10.16
N VAL A 18 11.27 -2.13 11.31
CA VAL A 18 12.38 -3.01 11.70
C VAL A 18 12.34 -3.29 13.21
N MET A 19 12.95 -4.39 13.64
CA MET A 19 13.17 -4.65 15.06
C MET A 19 14.39 -3.86 15.56
N GLU A 20 14.19 -3.02 16.58
CA GLU A 20 15.24 -2.27 17.29
C GLU A 20 15.03 -2.36 18.79
N GLY A 21 16.08 -2.72 19.52
CA GLY A 21 16.00 -2.78 20.99
C GLY A 21 14.95 -3.73 21.58
N GLY A 22 14.44 -4.68 20.77
CA GLY A 22 13.37 -5.60 21.16
C GLY A 22 11.95 -5.12 20.78
N GLU A 23 11.82 -3.95 20.19
CA GLU A 23 10.56 -3.36 19.75
C GLU A 23 10.53 -3.21 18.22
N ALA A 24 9.32 -3.25 17.64
CA ALA A 24 9.14 -2.95 16.22
C ALA A 24 9.00 -1.44 16.03
N VAL A 25 9.83 -0.86 15.18
CA VAL A 25 9.88 0.59 14.92
C VAL A 25 9.65 0.87 13.44
N VAL A 26 8.77 1.84 13.14
CA VAL A 26 8.56 2.31 11.78
C VAL A 26 9.74 3.16 11.33
N ILE A 27 10.30 2.84 10.18
CA ILE A 27 11.37 3.59 9.53
C ILE A 27 10.76 4.77 8.76
N PRO A 28 11.11 6.03 9.08
CA PRO A 28 10.69 7.17 8.27
C PRO A 28 11.38 7.12 6.90
N ASN A 29 10.67 7.57 5.87
CA ASN A 29 11.27 7.72 4.55
C ASN A 29 12.20 8.95 4.51
N SER A 30 12.90 9.13 3.40
CA SER A 30 13.83 10.25 3.20
C SER A 30 13.18 11.63 3.19
N GLU A 31 11.86 11.71 3.09
CA GLU A 31 11.07 12.93 3.24
C GLU A 31 10.58 13.14 4.69
N GLY A 32 11.00 12.29 5.62
CA GLY A 32 10.59 12.32 7.03
C GLY A 32 9.19 11.78 7.32
N ALA A 33 8.48 11.27 6.33
CA ALA A 33 7.15 10.67 6.52
C ALA A 33 7.26 9.20 6.93
N ARG A 34 6.31 8.73 7.73
CA ARG A 34 6.25 7.35 8.22
C ARG A 34 5.63 6.37 7.21
N THR A 35 4.96 6.89 6.19
CA THR A 35 4.43 6.14 5.05
C THR A 35 4.91 6.74 3.74
N THR A 36 5.01 5.90 2.71
CA THR A 36 5.44 6.29 1.37
C THR A 36 4.30 6.02 0.39
N PRO A 37 3.85 7.01 -0.40
CA PRO A 37 2.84 6.78 -1.43
C PRO A 37 3.28 5.67 -2.41
N SER A 38 2.40 4.71 -2.67
CA SER A 38 2.62 3.61 -3.62
C SER A 38 2.43 4.11 -5.06
N VAL A 39 3.18 5.14 -5.44
CA VAL A 39 3.11 5.83 -6.73
C VAL A 39 4.47 5.79 -7.40
N VAL A 40 4.47 5.43 -8.69
CA VAL A 40 5.66 5.43 -9.55
C VAL A 40 5.39 6.34 -10.74
N ALA A 41 6.34 7.19 -11.10
CA ALA A 41 6.26 8.03 -12.27
C ALA A 41 7.54 7.96 -13.10
N PHE A 42 7.39 8.17 -14.41
CA PHE A 42 8.48 8.23 -15.35
C PHE A 42 8.50 9.62 -15.99
N LYS A 43 9.61 10.33 -15.86
CA LYS A 43 9.78 11.68 -16.37
C LYS A 43 11.22 11.85 -16.85
N ASP A 44 11.41 12.32 -18.07
CA ASP A 44 12.73 12.65 -18.65
C ASP A 44 13.76 11.50 -18.52
N ASN A 45 13.33 10.25 -18.76
CA ASN A 45 14.08 9.01 -18.55
C ASN A 45 14.41 8.71 -17.07
N GLU A 46 13.84 9.45 -16.13
CA GLU A 46 13.97 9.21 -14.70
C GLU A 46 12.78 8.42 -14.15
N ARG A 47 13.03 7.66 -13.12
CA ARG A 47 12.02 6.94 -12.35
C ARG A 47 11.84 7.59 -10.99
N LEU A 48 10.66 8.11 -10.73
CA LEU A 48 10.28 8.73 -9.47
C LEU A 48 9.38 7.77 -8.68
N VAL A 49 9.57 7.70 -7.37
CA VAL A 49 8.76 6.84 -6.50
C VAL A 49 8.36 7.59 -5.24
N GLY A 50 7.14 7.35 -4.76
CA GLY A 50 6.66 7.93 -3.52
C GLY A 50 6.10 9.34 -3.69
N GLN A 51 6.38 10.22 -2.74
CA GLN A 51 5.80 11.56 -2.68
C GLN A 51 6.19 12.42 -3.89
N VAL A 52 7.44 12.30 -4.37
CA VAL A 52 7.89 13.01 -5.58
C VAL A 52 7.11 12.59 -6.82
N ALA A 53 6.81 11.28 -6.96
CA ALA A 53 5.98 10.78 -8.05
C ALA A 53 4.54 11.29 -7.94
N LYS A 54 3.97 11.31 -6.73
CA LYS A 54 2.59 11.80 -6.48
C LYS A 54 2.47 13.28 -6.80
N ARG A 55 3.43 14.12 -6.40
CA ARG A 55 3.38 15.59 -6.61
C ARG A 55 3.33 16.00 -8.07
N GLN A 56 3.97 15.27 -8.97
CA GLN A 56 4.01 15.61 -10.40
C GLN A 56 2.91 14.92 -11.23
N ALA A 57 2.04 14.13 -10.61
CA ALA A 57 1.00 13.35 -11.28
C ALA A 57 0.07 14.23 -12.15
N ILE A 58 -0.28 15.44 -11.69
CA ILE A 58 -1.13 16.39 -12.42
C ILE A 58 -0.52 16.76 -13.77
N THR A 59 0.79 17.00 -13.81
CA THR A 59 1.50 17.44 -15.02
C THR A 59 1.97 16.29 -15.89
N ASN A 60 1.94 15.06 -15.37
CA ASN A 60 2.43 13.86 -16.04
C ASN A 60 1.51 12.64 -15.78
N PRO A 61 0.18 12.76 -16.02
CA PRO A 61 -0.77 11.72 -15.67
C PRO A 61 -0.57 10.42 -16.46
N ASP A 62 -0.11 10.50 -17.72
CA ASP A 62 0.07 9.33 -18.59
C ASP A 62 1.24 8.43 -18.17
N LYS A 63 2.21 8.99 -17.45
CA LYS A 63 3.40 8.27 -17.02
C LYS A 63 3.49 8.14 -15.50
N THR A 64 2.37 8.36 -14.80
CA THR A 64 2.26 8.20 -13.35
C THR A 64 1.31 7.05 -13.03
N ILE A 65 1.82 6.06 -12.31
CA ILE A 65 1.13 4.82 -11.98
C ILE A 65 0.81 4.83 -10.48
N SER A 66 -0.45 4.66 -10.14
CA SER A 66 -0.97 4.47 -8.78
C SER A 66 -1.79 3.19 -8.71
N SER A 67 -2.05 2.70 -7.49
CA SER A 67 -2.92 1.55 -7.21
C SER A 67 -2.58 0.27 -7.97
N ILE A 68 -1.30 0.09 -8.35
CA ILE A 68 -0.83 -1.07 -9.15
C ILE A 68 -1.09 -2.41 -8.44
N LYS A 69 -1.18 -2.43 -7.12
CA LYS A 69 -1.46 -3.62 -6.31
C LYS A 69 -2.77 -4.29 -6.70
N ARG A 70 -3.77 -3.54 -7.20
CA ARG A 70 -5.05 -4.07 -7.69
C ARG A 70 -4.89 -4.96 -8.94
N HIS A 71 -3.76 -4.86 -9.64
CA HIS A 71 -3.46 -5.63 -10.84
C HIS A 71 -2.46 -6.77 -10.60
N MET A 72 -2.02 -6.99 -9.34
CA MET A 72 -1.11 -8.08 -9.01
C MET A 72 -1.71 -9.44 -9.38
N GLY A 73 -0.88 -10.31 -9.95
CA GLY A 73 -1.30 -11.64 -10.39
C GLY A 73 -2.21 -11.66 -11.64
N THR A 74 -2.26 -10.55 -12.39
CA THR A 74 -2.97 -10.45 -13.68
C THR A 74 -1.99 -10.20 -14.84
N ASP A 75 -2.48 -10.27 -16.07
CA ASP A 75 -1.72 -9.95 -17.29
C ASP A 75 -1.69 -8.46 -17.65
N TYR A 76 -2.15 -7.61 -16.75
CA TYR A 76 -2.12 -6.16 -16.90
C TYR A 76 -0.69 -5.66 -17.13
N LYS A 77 -0.55 -4.73 -18.06
CA LYS A 77 0.73 -4.10 -18.39
C LYS A 77 0.58 -2.60 -18.54
N VAL A 78 1.53 -1.89 -17.97
CA VAL A 78 1.66 -0.44 -18.12
C VAL A 78 2.62 -0.18 -19.28
N ASN A 79 2.18 0.60 -20.26
CA ASN A 79 3.03 1.01 -21.38
C ASN A 79 3.59 2.41 -21.12
N ILE A 80 4.90 2.51 -20.97
CA ILE A 80 5.63 3.78 -20.80
C ILE A 80 6.65 3.88 -21.92
N ASP A 81 6.47 4.83 -22.82
CA ASP A 81 7.39 5.13 -23.94
C ASP A 81 7.73 3.87 -24.79
N GLY A 82 6.75 2.99 -24.98
CA GLY A 82 6.91 1.74 -25.75
C GLY A 82 7.46 0.56 -24.95
N LYS A 83 7.92 0.76 -23.71
CA LYS A 83 8.28 -0.32 -22.79
C LYS A 83 7.05 -0.74 -21.96
N GLN A 84 6.82 -2.04 -21.89
CA GLN A 84 5.76 -2.59 -21.07
C GLN A 84 6.31 -3.04 -19.72
N TYR A 85 5.62 -2.63 -18.64
CA TYR A 85 5.92 -3.01 -17.27
C TYR A 85 4.80 -3.84 -16.69
N THR A 86 5.15 -4.91 -16.00
CA THR A 86 4.21 -5.74 -15.23
C THR A 86 3.89 -5.09 -13.88
N PRO A 87 2.79 -5.48 -13.21
CA PRO A 87 2.51 -5.03 -11.84
C PRO A 87 3.64 -5.37 -10.86
N GLN A 88 4.32 -6.51 -11.05
CA GLN A 88 5.46 -6.92 -10.24
C GLN A 88 6.65 -5.97 -10.38
N GLU A 89 6.98 -5.54 -11.60
CA GLU A 89 8.07 -4.58 -11.85
C GLU A 89 7.77 -3.20 -11.25
N ILE A 90 6.53 -2.71 -11.37
CA ILE A 90 6.13 -1.43 -10.76
C ILE A 90 6.14 -1.54 -9.23
N SER A 91 5.64 -2.64 -8.67
CA SER A 91 5.68 -2.89 -7.22
C SER A 91 7.12 -3.03 -6.71
N ALA A 92 8.01 -3.64 -7.49
CA ALA A 92 9.43 -3.74 -7.16
C ALA A 92 10.11 -2.37 -7.04
N MET A 93 9.70 -1.38 -7.85
CA MET A 93 10.22 -0.01 -7.76
C MET A 93 9.83 0.64 -6.43
N ILE A 94 8.61 0.37 -5.94
CA ILE A 94 8.17 0.83 -4.61
C ILE A 94 9.00 0.14 -3.52
N LEU A 95 9.16 -1.18 -3.61
CA LEU A 95 9.96 -1.96 -2.66
C LEU A 95 11.42 -1.52 -2.63
N GLN A 96 12.02 -1.18 -3.78
CA GLN A 96 13.37 -0.63 -3.86
C GLN A 96 13.50 0.71 -3.12
N LYS A 97 12.50 1.59 -3.24
CA LYS A 97 12.47 2.85 -2.49
C LYS A 97 12.45 2.59 -0.99
N LEU A 98 11.56 1.71 -0.51
CA LEU A 98 11.48 1.35 0.91
C LEU A 98 12.77 0.71 1.41
N LYS A 99 13.38 -0.18 0.62
CA LYS A 99 14.70 -0.75 0.90
C LYS A 99 15.77 0.32 1.04
N THR A 100 15.83 1.26 0.09
CA THR A 100 16.82 2.35 0.11
C THR A 100 16.64 3.24 1.33
N ASP A 101 15.39 3.56 1.71
CA ASP A 101 15.12 4.34 2.91
C ASP A 101 15.52 3.57 4.17
N ALA A 102 15.25 2.26 4.21
CA ALA A 102 15.68 1.40 5.32
C ALA A 102 17.21 1.30 5.44
N GLU A 103 17.92 1.15 4.32
CA GLU A 103 19.39 1.12 4.29
C GLU A 103 19.99 2.45 4.74
N ALA A 104 19.37 3.58 4.35
CA ALA A 104 19.81 4.91 4.80
C ALA A 104 19.59 5.11 6.30
N TYR A 105 18.46 4.65 6.84
CA TYR A 105 18.16 4.72 8.27
C TYR A 105 19.08 3.82 9.11
N LEU A 106 19.29 2.57 8.67
CA LEU A 106 20.06 1.57 9.41
C LEU A 106 21.58 1.74 9.26
N GLY A 107 22.05 2.45 8.22
CA GLY A 107 23.47 2.57 7.90
C GLY A 107 24.10 1.26 7.39
N GLU A 108 23.31 0.26 7.03
CA GLU A 108 23.76 -1.04 6.53
C GLU A 108 22.87 -1.55 5.38
N LYS A 109 23.39 -2.51 4.60
CA LYS A 109 22.62 -3.13 3.52
C LYS A 109 21.50 -4.01 4.07
N VAL A 110 20.33 -3.93 3.42
CA VAL A 110 19.16 -4.75 3.69
C VAL A 110 18.95 -5.72 2.54
N THR A 111 18.96 -7.01 2.84
CA THR A 111 18.80 -8.08 1.84
C THR A 111 17.61 -8.97 2.08
N GLU A 112 16.96 -8.89 3.24
CA GLU A 112 15.89 -9.79 3.66
C GLU A 112 14.66 -9.00 4.12
N ALA A 113 13.46 -9.50 3.79
CA ALA A 113 12.21 -8.86 4.17
C ALA A 113 11.11 -9.88 4.47
N VAL A 114 10.17 -9.46 5.34
CA VAL A 114 8.81 -9.98 5.43
C VAL A 114 7.90 -8.98 4.73
N ILE A 115 7.10 -9.44 3.78
CA ILE A 115 6.18 -8.56 3.01
C ILE A 115 4.75 -9.00 3.26
N THR A 116 3.85 -8.04 3.45
CA THR A 116 2.44 -8.32 3.70
C THR A 116 1.61 -8.34 2.41
N VAL A 117 0.54 -9.10 2.48
CA VAL A 117 -0.48 -9.17 1.42
C VAL A 117 -1.88 -9.19 2.06
N PRO A 118 -2.92 -8.74 1.35
CA PRO A 118 -4.29 -8.95 1.77
C PRO A 118 -4.57 -10.42 2.07
N ALA A 119 -5.37 -10.71 3.10
CA ALA A 119 -5.67 -12.10 3.47
C ALA A 119 -6.39 -12.85 2.34
N TYR A 120 -7.22 -12.15 1.59
CA TYR A 120 -8.00 -12.70 0.47
C TYR A 120 -7.26 -12.73 -0.86
N PHE A 121 -5.94 -12.45 -0.88
CA PHE A 121 -5.12 -12.61 -2.08
C PHE A 121 -5.06 -14.07 -2.50
N THR A 122 -5.23 -14.28 -3.81
CA THR A 122 -5.03 -15.58 -4.45
C THR A 122 -3.55 -15.96 -4.45
N ASP A 123 -3.25 -17.23 -4.65
CA ASP A 123 -1.88 -17.75 -4.78
C ASP A 123 -1.07 -16.99 -5.84
N ALA A 124 -1.67 -16.71 -7.00
CA ALA A 124 -1.04 -15.92 -8.06
C ALA A 124 -0.61 -14.51 -7.60
N GLN A 125 -1.43 -13.84 -6.80
CA GLN A 125 -1.15 -12.52 -6.27
C GLN A 125 -0.05 -12.56 -5.20
N ARG A 126 -0.01 -13.61 -4.37
CA ARG A 126 1.04 -13.88 -3.37
C ARG A 126 2.39 -14.13 -4.04
N GLN A 127 2.41 -14.99 -5.06
CA GLN A 127 3.63 -15.27 -5.83
C GLN A 127 4.13 -14.02 -6.55
N ALA A 128 3.24 -13.24 -7.17
CA ALA A 128 3.58 -11.97 -7.83
C ALA A 128 4.21 -10.97 -6.84
N THR A 129 3.73 -10.93 -5.59
CA THR A 129 4.32 -10.10 -4.53
C THR A 129 5.71 -10.59 -4.14
N LYS A 130 5.91 -11.90 -4.04
CA LYS A 130 7.22 -12.51 -3.77
C LYS A 130 8.23 -12.21 -4.89
N ASP A 131 7.78 -12.29 -6.15
CA ASP A 131 8.60 -11.96 -7.33
C ASP A 131 8.97 -10.46 -7.34
N ALA A 132 8.05 -9.56 -7.00
CA ALA A 132 8.34 -8.14 -6.85
C ALA A 132 9.43 -7.88 -5.80
N GLY A 133 9.38 -8.58 -4.65
CA GLY A 133 10.43 -8.53 -3.64
C GLY A 133 11.80 -8.97 -4.19
N LYS A 134 11.82 -10.07 -4.94
CA LYS A 134 13.05 -10.58 -5.57
C LYS A 134 13.62 -9.60 -6.60
N ILE A 135 12.77 -9.01 -7.45
CA ILE A 135 13.17 -7.97 -8.42
C ILE A 135 13.75 -6.74 -7.69
N ALA A 136 13.21 -6.39 -6.51
CA ALA A 136 13.73 -5.31 -5.67
C ALA A 136 15.07 -5.64 -4.98
N GLY A 137 15.59 -6.85 -5.16
CA GLY A 137 16.82 -7.32 -4.51
C GLY A 137 16.61 -7.66 -3.03
N LEU A 138 15.42 -8.17 -2.69
CA LEU A 138 15.06 -8.65 -1.36
C LEU A 138 14.80 -10.16 -1.40
N GLU A 139 15.42 -10.90 -0.51
CA GLU A 139 15.01 -12.26 -0.19
C GLU A 139 13.75 -12.20 0.68
N VAL A 140 12.61 -12.57 0.12
CA VAL A 140 11.33 -12.58 0.84
C VAL A 140 11.29 -13.82 1.72
N LYS A 141 11.59 -13.64 3.00
CA LYS A 141 11.63 -14.74 4.00
C LYS A 141 10.23 -15.26 4.32
N ARG A 142 9.24 -14.37 4.32
CA ARG A 142 7.84 -14.71 4.58
C ARG A 142 6.91 -13.73 3.86
N ILE A 143 5.83 -14.28 3.32
CA ILE A 143 4.61 -13.53 3.00
C ILE A 143 3.65 -13.72 4.18
N ILE A 144 3.10 -12.64 4.73
CA ILE A 144 2.16 -12.66 5.86
C ILE A 144 0.90 -11.87 5.49
N ASN A 145 -0.25 -12.31 5.97
CA ASN A 145 -1.50 -11.59 5.74
C ASN A 145 -1.56 -10.28 6.55
N GLU A 146 -2.07 -9.21 5.94
CA GLU A 146 -2.17 -7.88 6.55
C GLU A 146 -2.94 -7.90 7.88
N PRO A 147 -4.15 -8.50 7.98
CA PRO A 147 -4.86 -8.57 9.26
C PRO A 147 -4.11 -9.39 10.31
N THR A 148 -3.38 -10.41 9.91
CA THR A 148 -2.56 -11.22 10.80
C THR A 148 -1.37 -10.42 11.34
N ALA A 149 -0.70 -9.65 10.47
CA ALA A 149 0.36 -8.73 10.90
C ALA A 149 -0.17 -7.67 11.87
N ALA A 150 -1.33 -7.09 11.60
CA ALA A 150 -1.96 -6.11 12.50
C ALA A 150 -2.30 -6.72 13.88
N ALA A 151 -2.76 -7.97 13.90
CA ALA A 151 -3.01 -8.70 15.14
C ALA A 151 -1.72 -8.96 15.93
N LEU A 152 -0.59 -9.26 15.24
CA LEU A 152 0.73 -9.36 15.88
C LEU A 152 1.12 -8.05 16.56
N ALA A 153 1.00 -6.93 15.86
CA ALA A 153 1.33 -5.61 16.40
C ALA A 153 0.45 -5.24 17.62
N TYR A 154 -0.82 -5.68 17.60
CA TYR A 154 -1.72 -5.47 18.73
C TYR A 154 -1.42 -6.39 19.92
N GLY A 155 -1.07 -7.64 19.64
CA GLY A 155 -1.17 -8.73 20.63
C GLY A 155 0.11 -9.10 21.34
N ILE A 156 1.25 -8.52 21.01
CA ILE A 156 2.54 -8.94 21.57
C ILE A 156 2.61 -8.85 23.10
N ASP A 157 1.82 -7.94 23.70
CA ASP A 157 1.77 -7.73 25.15
C ASP A 157 0.55 -8.37 25.82
N LYS A 158 -0.24 -9.16 25.10
CA LYS A 158 -1.51 -9.71 25.60
C LYS A 158 -1.36 -11.18 25.94
N GLU A 159 -1.39 -11.50 27.22
CA GLU A 159 -1.30 -12.87 27.75
C GLU A 159 -2.66 -13.59 27.88
N SER A 160 -3.78 -12.84 27.85
CA SER A 160 -5.11 -13.44 28.03
C SER A 160 -5.69 -13.94 26.72
N GLU A 161 -6.25 -15.14 26.73
CA GLU A 161 -7.05 -15.67 25.63
C GLU A 161 -8.18 -14.72 25.24
N GLN A 162 -8.25 -14.37 23.98
CA GLN A 162 -9.31 -13.54 23.42
C GLN A 162 -9.52 -13.82 21.94
N LYS A 163 -10.76 -13.63 21.50
CA LYS A 163 -11.09 -13.61 20.06
C LYS A 163 -11.22 -12.18 19.61
N ILE A 164 -10.50 -11.83 18.57
CA ILE A 164 -10.55 -10.50 17.97
C ILE A 164 -11.04 -10.56 16.53
N MET A 165 -11.62 -9.48 16.08
CA MET A 165 -11.90 -9.24 14.67
C MET A 165 -10.95 -8.16 14.17
N VAL A 166 -10.22 -8.43 13.10
CA VAL A 166 -9.47 -7.43 12.37
C VAL A 166 -10.30 -7.05 11.13
N TYR A 167 -10.68 -5.78 11.05
CA TYR A 167 -11.42 -5.19 9.96
C TYR A 167 -10.48 -4.25 9.23
N ASP A 168 -9.97 -4.69 8.08
CA ASP A 168 -8.96 -3.99 7.29
C ASP A 168 -9.58 -3.43 6.01
N LEU A 169 -9.79 -2.11 5.98
CA LEU A 169 -10.26 -1.38 4.80
C LEU A 169 -9.15 -0.46 4.32
N GLY A 170 -8.36 -0.98 3.38
CA GLY A 170 -7.27 -0.27 2.74
C GLY A 170 -7.72 0.66 1.60
N GLY A 171 -6.77 1.05 0.75
CA GLY A 171 -7.07 1.85 -0.45
C GLY A 171 -7.75 1.06 -1.56
N GLY A 172 -7.42 -0.22 -1.72
CA GLY A 172 -7.92 -1.05 -2.84
C GLY A 172 -8.56 -2.36 -2.47
N THR A 173 -8.41 -2.82 -1.23
CA THR A 173 -8.88 -4.11 -0.76
C THR A 173 -9.58 -3.98 0.59
N PHE A 174 -10.49 -4.88 0.85
CA PHE A 174 -11.15 -5.08 2.13
C PHE A 174 -10.97 -6.51 2.60
N ASP A 175 -10.46 -6.69 3.82
CA ASP A 175 -10.32 -7.96 4.49
C ASP A 175 -10.93 -7.91 5.90
N VAL A 176 -11.51 -9.03 6.32
CA VAL A 176 -11.91 -9.25 7.69
C VAL A 176 -11.43 -10.61 8.15
N SER A 177 -10.75 -10.67 9.29
CA SER A 177 -10.25 -11.91 9.87
C SER A 177 -10.68 -12.04 11.33
N ILE A 178 -11.09 -13.24 11.70
CA ILE A 178 -11.35 -13.61 13.09
C ILE A 178 -10.13 -14.37 13.59
N ILE A 179 -9.53 -13.89 14.65
CA ILE A 179 -8.26 -14.41 15.18
C ILE A 179 -8.43 -14.73 16.65
N GLU A 180 -8.06 -15.94 17.05
CA GLU A 180 -7.92 -16.35 18.43
C GLU A 180 -6.49 -16.13 18.89
N MET A 181 -6.33 -15.48 20.02
CA MET A 181 -5.04 -15.11 20.59
C MET A 181 -4.96 -15.64 22.01
N GLY A 182 -3.86 -16.30 22.36
CA GLY A 182 -3.62 -16.79 23.71
C GLY A 182 -2.31 -17.59 23.79
N ASP A 183 -1.66 -17.59 24.94
CA ASP A 183 -0.45 -18.38 25.24
C ASP A 183 0.69 -18.30 24.19
N GLY A 184 0.86 -17.13 23.56
CA GLY A 184 1.84 -16.92 22.50
C GLY A 184 1.44 -17.51 21.15
N VAL A 185 0.22 -18.02 21.00
CA VAL A 185 -0.33 -18.51 19.73
C VAL A 185 -1.34 -17.50 19.18
N GLN A 186 -1.24 -17.22 17.90
CA GLN A 186 -2.25 -16.49 17.15
C GLN A 186 -2.75 -17.39 16.04
N GLU A 187 -4.00 -17.79 16.12
CA GLU A 187 -4.65 -18.66 15.15
C GLU A 187 -5.78 -17.91 14.42
N VAL A 188 -5.69 -17.86 13.10
CA VAL A 188 -6.77 -17.34 12.26
C VAL A 188 -7.86 -18.40 12.19
N LEU A 189 -9.06 -18.10 12.67
CA LEU A 189 -10.20 -19.01 12.64
C LEU A 189 -10.95 -18.94 11.31
N ALA A 190 -11.09 -17.72 10.77
CA ALA A 190 -11.72 -17.48 9.49
C ALA A 190 -11.28 -16.16 8.89
N THR A 191 -11.30 -16.08 7.57
CA THR A 191 -11.06 -14.84 6.81
C THR A 191 -12.05 -14.74 5.66
N ALA A 192 -12.47 -13.51 5.35
CA ALA A 192 -13.28 -13.17 4.19
C ALA A 192 -12.88 -11.79 3.69
N GLY A 193 -13.21 -11.45 2.43
CA GLY A 193 -12.79 -10.15 1.90
C GLY A 193 -13.31 -9.86 0.51
N ASN A 194 -12.85 -8.71 -0.01
CA ASN A 194 -13.08 -8.27 -1.37
C ASN A 194 -11.83 -7.54 -1.89
N ASN A 195 -11.18 -8.12 -2.89
CA ASN A 195 -9.94 -7.58 -3.49
C ASN A 195 -10.16 -6.35 -4.38
N HIS A 196 -11.40 -5.89 -4.54
CA HIS A 196 -11.79 -4.74 -5.34
C HIS A 196 -12.73 -3.78 -4.60
N LEU A 197 -12.54 -3.64 -3.29
CA LEU A 197 -13.28 -2.70 -2.44
C LEU A 197 -12.30 -1.99 -1.51
N GLY A 198 -12.20 -0.67 -1.61
CA GLY A 198 -11.31 0.14 -0.78
C GLY A 198 -11.50 1.63 -0.97
N GLY A 199 -10.62 2.43 -0.38
CA GLY A 199 -10.68 3.89 -0.39
C GLY A 199 -10.73 4.53 -1.78
N ASP A 200 -10.09 3.89 -2.77
CA ASP A 200 -10.13 4.34 -4.17
C ASP A 200 -11.55 4.34 -4.74
N ASP A 201 -12.39 3.40 -4.31
CA ASP A 201 -13.81 3.32 -4.75
C ASP A 201 -14.62 4.46 -4.13
N PHE A 202 -14.34 4.82 -2.87
CA PHE A 202 -14.93 6.00 -2.23
C PHE A 202 -14.50 7.30 -2.93
N ASP A 203 -13.23 7.41 -3.32
CA ASP A 203 -12.72 8.54 -4.08
C ASP A 203 -13.39 8.65 -5.45
N GLU A 204 -13.60 7.53 -6.13
CA GLU A 204 -14.27 7.49 -7.42
C GLU A 204 -15.73 7.97 -7.34
N ARG A 205 -16.46 7.65 -6.27
CA ARG A 205 -17.82 8.18 -6.03
C ARG A 205 -17.81 9.70 -5.92
N LEU A 206 -16.88 10.26 -5.16
CA LEU A 206 -16.73 11.72 -5.04
C LEU A 206 -16.31 12.37 -6.35
N LEU A 207 -15.34 11.78 -7.05
CA LEU A 207 -14.86 12.26 -8.35
C LEU A 207 -16.01 12.34 -9.36
N ASN A 208 -16.77 11.25 -9.49
CA ASN A 208 -17.89 11.20 -10.43
C ASN A 208 -18.98 12.23 -10.06
N TYR A 209 -19.32 12.35 -8.77
CA TYR A 209 -20.25 13.36 -8.31
C TYR A 209 -19.80 14.78 -8.65
N MET A 210 -18.54 15.13 -8.38
CA MET A 210 -17.97 16.44 -8.71
C MET A 210 -17.97 16.71 -10.22
N ALA A 211 -17.58 15.71 -11.02
CA ALA A 211 -17.55 15.83 -12.48
C ALA A 211 -18.96 16.02 -13.06
N ASP A 212 -19.94 15.27 -12.57
CA ASP A 212 -21.34 15.35 -13.02
C ASP A 212 -21.97 16.71 -12.67
N GLU A 213 -21.73 17.23 -11.47
CA GLU A 213 -22.22 18.56 -11.07
C GLU A 213 -21.57 19.67 -11.90
N PHE A 214 -20.28 19.57 -12.19
CA PHE A 214 -19.61 20.52 -13.07
C PHE A 214 -20.14 20.45 -14.50
N GLN A 215 -20.39 19.25 -15.01
CA GLN A 215 -20.97 19.05 -16.35
C GLN A 215 -22.37 19.63 -16.45
N LYS A 216 -23.22 19.47 -15.43
CA LYS A 216 -24.55 20.07 -15.39
C LYS A 216 -24.51 21.61 -15.47
N THR A 217 -23.52 22.22 -14.80
CA THR A 217 -23.41 23.67 -14.70
C THR A 217 -22.69 24.29 -15.90
N ASN A 218 -21.65 23.65 -16.41
CA ASN A 218 -20.74 24.20 -17.42
C ASN A 218 -20.81 23.50 -18.78
N GLY A 219 -21.53 22.37 -18.90
CA GLY A 219 -21.63 21.59 -20.12
C GLY A 219 -20.35 20.82 -20.50
N ILE A 220 -19.33 20.80 -19.61
CA ILE A 220 -18.01 20.21 -19.86
C ILE A 220 -17.81 19.02 -18.94
N ASP A 221 -17.48 17.84 -19.50
CA ASP A 221 -17.09 16.67 -18.73
C ASP A 221 -15.58 16.68 -18.46
N LEU A 222 -15.20 17.00 -17.22
CA LEU A 222 -13.81 17.09 -16.79
C LEU A 222 -13.06 15.74 -16.86
N ARG A 223 -13.76 14.61 -16.93
CA ARG A 223 -13.14 13.26 -17.05
C ARG A 223 -12.49 13.03 -18.41
N LYS A 224 -12.82 13.84 -19.41
CA LYS A 224 -12.23 13.78 -20.76
C LYS A 224 -10.87 14.50 -20.88
N ASP A 225 -10.56 15.36 -19.93
CA ASP A 225 -9.27 16.02 -19.82
C ASP A 225 -8.42 15.33 -18.75
N LYS A 226 -7.28 14.77 -19.13
CA LYS A 226 -6.43 13.99 -18.23
C LYS A 226 -5.88 14.79 -17.06
N MET A 227 -5.53 16.07 -17.28
CA MET A 227 -5.05 16.94 -16.21
C MET A 227 -6.18 17.32 -15.26
N ALA A 228 -7.36 17.66 -15.79
CA ALA A 228 -8.53 17.95 -14.98
C ALA A 228 -8.96 16.72 -14.18
N LEU A 229 -8.98 15.53 -14.81
CA LEU A 229 -9.29 14.27 -14.14
C LEU A 229 -8.31 13.97 -12.99
N GLN A 230 -7.00 14.17 -13.19
CA GLN A 230 -6.01 13.95 -12.14
C GLN A 230 -6.21 14.92 -10.97
N ARG A 231 -6.49 16.19 -11.26
CA ARG A 231 -6.81 17.20 -10.23
C ARG A 231 -8.08 16.85 -9.46
N LEU A 232 -9.11 16.32 -10.14
CA LEU A 232 -10.31 15.82 -9.48
C LEU A 232 -10.03 14.62 -8.60
N LYS A 233 -9.18 13.67 -9.03
CA LYS A 233 -8.78 12.51 -8.21
C LYS A 233 -8.13 12.95 -6.90
N GLU A 234 -7.15 13.83 -6.98
CA GLU A 234 -6.46 14.35 -5.79
C GLU A 234 -7.41 15.15 -4.88
N ALA A 235 -8.33 15.91 -5.46
CA ALA A 235 -9.34 16.65 -4.71
C ALA A 235 -10.36 15.72 -4.04
N ALA A 236 -10.75 14.63 -4.69
CA ALA A 236 -11.65 13.62 -4.14
C ALA A 236 -11.01 12.90 -2.94
N GLU A 237 -9.76 12.43 -3.08
CA GLU A 237 -8.99 11.81 -1.98
C GLU A 237 -8.88 12.77 -0.79
N LYS A 238 -8.51 14.03 -1.06
CA LYS A 238 -8.43 15.06 -0.02
C LYS A 238 -9.78 15.30 0.65
N ALA A 239 -10.84 15.47 -0.14
CA ALA A 239 -12.18 15.69 0.40
C ALA A 239 -12.65 14.52 1.27
N LYS A 240 -12.41 13.27 0.86
CA LYS A 240 -12.65 12.07 1.69
C LYS A 240 -11.93 12.16 3.03
N CYS A 241 -10.65 12.51 3.02
CA CYS A 241 -9.86 12.66 4.25
C CYS A 241 -10.39 13.80 5.13
N ASP A 242 -10.68 14.96 4.56
CA ASP A 242 -11.24 16.12 5.28
C ASP A 242 -12.59 15.78 5.92
N LEU A 243 -13.48 15.10 5.18
CA LEU A 243 -14.82 14.70 5.64
C LEU A 243 -14.77 13.61 6.72
N SER A 244 -13.65 12.97 6.95
CA SER A 244 -13.47 12.06 8.10
C SER A 244 -13.34 12.85 9.42
N GLY A 245 -12.77 14.06 9.39
CA GLY A 245 -12.67 14.95 10.55
C GLY A 245 -13.72 16.05 10.63
N MET A 246 -14.21 16.52 9.47
CA MET A 246 -15.11 17.68 9.35
C MET A 246 -16.48 17.28 8.82
N THR A 247 -17.50 18.10 9.10
CA THR A 247 -18.87 17.89 8.59
C THR A 247 -19.07 18.37 7.15
N GLN A 248 -18.16 19.23 6.66
CA GLN A 248 -18.14 19.71 5.28
C GLN A 248 -16.71 20.14 4.90
N THR A 249 -16.41 20.12 3.61
CA THR A 249 -15.16 20.63 3.03
C THR A 249 -15.48 21.41 1.76
N ASN A 250 -14.63 22.39 1.44
CA ASN A 250 -14.71 23.11 0.16
C ASN A 250 -13.62 22.62 -0.78
N VAL A 251 -14.01 22.20 -1.97
CA VAL A 251 -13.12 21.83 -3.06
C VAL A 251 -13.04 22.99 -4.03
N ASN A 252 -11.89 23.65 -4.10
CA ASN A 252 -11.62 24.77 -5.00
C ASN A 252 -10.45 24.43 -5.93
N LEU A 253 -10.74 24.32 -7.24
CA LEU A 253 -9.76 24.02 -8.28
C LEU A 253 -9.80 25.14 -9.32
N PRO A 254 -9.04 26.22 -9.14
CA PRO A 254 -9.00 27.32 -10.09
C PRO A 254 -8.39 26.84 -11.42
N PHE A 255 -8.90 27.39 -12.53
CA PHE A 255 -8.43 27.09 -13.87
C PHE A 255 -8.42 25.58 -14.17
N ILE A 256 -9.54 24.88 -13.83
CA ILE A 256 -9.65 23.44 -14.04
C ILE A 256 -9.71 23.07 -15.52
N THR A 257 -10.36 23.90 -16.32
CA THR A 257 -10.47 23.78 -17.77
C THR A 257 -10.79 25.15 -18.39
N ALA A 258 -10.92 25.22 -19.73
CA ALA A 258 -11.33 26.42 -20.45
C ALA A 258 -12.21 26.05 -21.64
N ASP A 259 -13.09 26.99 -22.05
CA ASP A 259 -13.87 26.93 -23.29
C ASP A 259 -13.77 28.27 -24.05
N SER A 260 -14.59 28.45 -25.07
CA SER A 260 -14.63 29.68 -25.88
C SER A 260 -14.99 30.94 -25.08
N SER A 261 -15.60 30.79 -23.90
CA SER A 261 -15.94 31.91 -23.01
C SER A 261 -14.83 32.24 -22.00
N GLY A 262 -13.75 31.47 -22.00
CA GLY A 262 -12.59 31.66 -21.12
C GLY A 262 -12.37 30.54 -20.10
N PRO A 263 -11.48 30.78 -19.11
CA PRO A 263 -11.16 29.79 -18.09
C PRO A 263 -12.37 29.48 -17.20
N LYS A 264 -12.47 28.22 -16.80
CA LYS A 264 -13.46 27.71 -15.84
C LYS A 264 -12.80 27.31 -14.53
N HIS A 265 -13.52 27.54 -13.46
CA HIS A 265 -13.09 27.22 -12.11
C HIS A 265 -14.06 26.22 -11.51
N PHE A 266 -13.53 25.28 -10.73
CA PHE A 266 -14.36 24.39 -9.93
C PHE A 266 -14.36 24.90 -8.49
N ASP A 267 -15.55 25.12 -7.93
CA ASP A 267 -15.75 25.50 -6.54
C ASP A 267 -17.01 24.82 -6.02
N MET A 268 -16.86 23.93 -5.05
CA MET A 268 -17.98 23.16 -4.50
C MET A 268 -17.76 22.85 -3.03
N THR A 269 -18.78 23.08 -2.21
CA THR A 269 -18.83 22.58 -0.85
C THR A 269 -19.49 21.21 -0.82
N ILE A 270 -18.79 20.23 -0.25
CA ILE A 270 -19.27 18.85 -0.08
C ILE A 270 -19.48 18.60 1.41
N THR A 271 -20.65 18.08 1.77
CA THR A 271 -20.98 17.72 3.15
C THR A 271 -20.70 16.23 3.41
N ARG A 272 -20.39 15.88 4.67
CA ARG A 272 -20.29 14.47 5.09
C ARG A 272 -21.59 13.70 4.83
N ALA A 273 -22.75 14.34 4.99
CA ALA A 273 -24.04 13.72 4.69
C ALA A 273 -24.14 13.30 3.21
N LYS A 274 -23.71 14.18 2.29
CA LYS A 274 -23.68 13.86 0.85
C LYS A 274 -22.67 12.76 0.55
N PHE A 275 -21.48 12.80 1.15
CA PHE A 275 -20.48 11.73 1.01
C PHE A 275 -21.03 10.38 1.49
N ASN A 276 -21.67 10.35 2.66
CA ASN A 276 -22.29 9.13 3.18
C ASN A 276 -23.39 8.60 2.25
N GLU A 277 -24.20 9.47 1.67
CA GLU A 277 -25.23 9.09 0.67
C GLU A 277 -24.60 8.43 -0.55
N LEU A 278 -23.51 9.02 -1.10
CA LEU A 278 -22.83 8.54 -2.30
C LEU A 278 -22.11 7.21 -2.09
N THR A 279 -21.76 6.86 -0.86
CA THR A 279 -20.92 5.71 -0.50
C THR A 279 -21.59 4.68 0.39
N ALA A 280 -22.90 4.81 0.62
CA ALA A 280 -23.64 3.92 1.51
C ALA A 280 -23.58 2.45 1.07
N ASP A 281 -23.64 2.20 -0.23
CA ASP A 281 -23.54 0.86 -0.81
C ASP A 281 -22.13 0.25 -0.63
N LEU A 282 -21.08 1.05 -0.66
CA LEU A 282 -19.71 0.61 -0.41
C LEU A 282 -19.51 0.21 1.05
N VAL A 283 -20.09 0.98 1.98
CA VAL A 283 -20.08 0.63 3.41
C VAL A 283 -20.83 -0.67 3.65
N GLU A 284 -22.04 -0.84 3.09
CA GLU A 284 -22.82 -2.08 3.23
C GLU A 284 -22.12 -3.27 2.58
N ALA A 285 -21.40 -3.07 1.48
CA ALA A 285 -20.62 -4.13 0.82
C ALA A 285 -19.54 -4.73 1.72
N THR A 286 -19.04 -4.01 2.72
CA THR A 286 -18.09 -4.54 3.72
C THR A 286 -18.77 -5.49 4.72
N MET A 287 -20.05 -5.31 4.97
CA MET A 287 -20.77 -6.06 6.02
C MET A 287 -21.09 -7.50 5.61
N GLY A 288 -21.12 -7.79 4.30
CA GLY A 288 -21.24 -9.16 3.78
C GLY A 288 -20.09 -10.07 4.26
N PRO A 289 -18.84 -9.74 3.92
CA PRO A 289 -17.66 -10.47 4.41
C PRO A 289 -17.58 -10.55 5.96
N VAL A 290 -17.98 -9.50 6.68
CA VAL A 290 -18.04 -9.54 8.17
C VAL A 290 -18.96 -10.65 8.66
N ARG A 291 -20.17 -10.74 8.09
CA ARG A 291 -21.12 -11.82 8.43
C ARG A 291 -20.57 -13.20 8.09
N ASN A 292 -19.95 -13.33 6.92
CA ASN A 292 -19.37 -14.59 6.46
C ASN A 292 -18.23 -15.06 7.37
N ALA A 293 -17.29 -14.18 7.74
CA ALA A 293 -16.18 -14.54 8.63
C ALA A 293 -16.67 -15.02 10.01
N LEU A 294 -17.65 -14.34 10.58
CA LEU A 294 -18.26 -14.77 11.85
C LEU A 294 -18.96 -16.13 11.70
N SER A 295 -19.74 -16.33 10.64
CA SER A 295 -20.42 -17.58 10.36
C SER A 295 -19.44 -18.74 10.17
N ASP A 296 -18.37 -18.52 9.41
CA ASP A 296 -17.34 -19.53 9.16
C ASP A 296 -16.55 -19.90 10.43
N ALA A 297 -16.33 -18.93 11.31
CA ALA A 297 -15.74 -19.18 12.62
C ALA A 297 -16.72 -19.80 13.64
N GLY A 298 -18.01 -19.90 13.30
CA GLY A 298 -19.05 -20.39 14.23
C GLY A 298 -19.32 -19.44 15.39
N LEU A 299 -19.06 -18.13 15.21
CA LEU A 299 -19.11 -17.12 16.26
C LEU A 299 -20.20 -16.07 16.00
N LYS A 300 -20.62 -15.41 17.08
CA LYS A 300 -21.53 -14.27 17.07
C LYS A 300 -20.76 -12.99 17.39
N PRO A 301 -21.29 -11.80 17.05
CA PRO A 301 -20.66 -10.52 17.42
C PRO A 301 -20.34 -10.40 18.92
N ALA A 302 -21.14 -11.00 19.79
CA ALA A 302 -20.92 -10.99 21.24
C ALA A 302 -19.66 -11.77 21.69
N ASP A 303 -19.26 -12.80 20.92
CA ASP A 303 -18.12 -13.67 21.23
C ASP A 303 -16.78 -12.99 20.91
N ILE A 304 -16.79 -11.91 20.14
CA ILE A 304 -15.61 -11.13 19.79
C ILE A 304 -15.27 -10.16 20.92
N GLY A 305 -14.09 -10.30 21.49
CA GLY A 305 -13.59 -9.41 22.56
C GLY A 305 -13.33 -8.00 22.07
N LYS A 306 -12.61 -7.87 20.96
CA LYS A 306 -12.26 -6.57 20.36
C LYS A 306 -12.35 -6.58 18.84
N VAL A 307 -12.62 -5.40 18.28
CA VAL A 307 -12.56 -5.16 16.82
C VAL A 307 -11.45 -4.16 16.55
N LEU A 308 -10.43 -4.57 15.81
CA LEU A 308 -9.32 -3.73 15.39
C LEU A 308 -9.64 -3.15 14.02
N LEU A 309 -9.53 -1.83 13.89
CA LEU A 309 -9.67 -1.13 12.62
C LEU A 309 -8.29 -0.89 12.01
N VAL A 310 -8.08 -1.41 10.81
CA VAL A 310 -6.84 -1.36 10.05
C VAL A 310 -7.12 -0.76 8.68
N GLY A 311 -6.10 -0.13 8.08
CA GLY A 311 -6.23 0.57 6.81
C GLY A 311 -6.83 1.98 6.96
N GLY A 312 -6.29 2.93 6.18
CA GLY A 312 -6.63 4.35 6.28
C GLY A 312 -8.12 4.66 6.06
N SER A 313 -8.82 3.84 5.26
CA SER A 313 -10.25 4.04 4.96
C SER A 313 -11.17 3.71 6.14
N THR A 314 -10.69 3.02 7.17
CA THR A 314 -11.44 2.82 8.43
C THR A 314 -11.60 4.11 9.25
N ARG A 315 -10.92 5.18 8.86
CA ARG A 315 -11.11 6.51 9.47
C ARG A 315 -12.44 7.17 9.05
N ILE A 316 -13.11 6.65 8.01
CA ILE A 316 -14.42 7.14 7.54
C ILE A 316 -15.47 6.89 8.62
N PRO A 317 -16.16 7.95 9.13
CA PRO A 317 -17.10 7.80 10.24
C PRO A 317 -18.26 6.82 9.98
N ALA A 318 -18.76 6.78 8.73
CA ALA A 318 -19.84 5.87 8.35
C ALA A 318 -19.40 4.39 8.45
N VAL A 319 -18.13 4.08 8.14
CA VAL A 319 -17.54 2.74 8.31
C VAL A 319 -17.48 2.37 9.79
N GLN A 320 -16.96 3.28 10.63
CA GLN A 320 -16.86 3.04 12.07
C GLN A 320 -18.24 2.81 12.71
N GLU A 321 -19.24 3.59 12.30
CA GLU A 321 -20.60 3.46 12.82
C GLU A 321 -21.28 2.15 12.37
N ALA A 322 -21.06 1.73 11.12
CA ALA A 322 -21.58 0.46 10.62
C ALA A 322 -20.99 -0.74 11.42
N VAL A 323 -19.68 -0.73 11.64
CA VAL A 323 -19.00 -1.76 12.46
C VAL A 323 -19.50 -1.74 13.89
N LYS A 324 -19.57 -0.56 14.52
CA LYS A 324 -20.08 -0.39 15.89
C LYS A 324 -21.51 -0.89 16.03
N SER A 325 -22.39 -0.49 15.13
CA SER A 325 -23.80 -0.88 15.15
C SER A 325 -23.98 -2.39 15.00
N PHE A 326 -23.24 -3.02 14.11
CA PHE A 326 -23.31 -4.47 13.88
C PHE A 326 -22.71 -5.27 15.03
N MET A 327 -21.54 -4.87 15.53
CA MET A 327 -20.81 -5.59 16.58
C MET A 327 -21.35 -5.28 17.99
N GLY A 328 -22.16 -4.23 18.16
CA GLY A 328 -22.69 -3.79 19.44
C GLY A 328 -21.64 -3.26 20.42
N LYS A 329 -20.46 -2.88 19.93
CA LYS A 329 -19.33 -2.37 20.72
C LYS A 329 -18.48 -1.39 19.94
N GLU A 330 -17.79 -0.48 20.65
CA GLU A 330 -16.83 0.44 20.03
C GLU A 330 -15.64 -0.32 19.46
N PRO A 331 -15.22 -0.04 18.21
CA PRO A 331 -13.95 -0.53 17.70
C PRO A 331 -12.77 0.01 18.50
N PHE A 332 -11.74 -0.82 18.65
CA PHE A 332 -10.51 -0.43 19.33
C PHE A 332 -9.67 0.52 18.45
N LYS A 333 -9.26 1.65 19.04
CA LYS A 333 -8.53 2.74 18.33
C LYS A 333 -7.09 2.90 18.84
N GLY A 334 -6.58 1.96 19.64
CA GLY A 334 -5.26 2.04 20.27
C GLY A 334 -4.07 1.65 19.38
N ILE A 335 -4.31 1.35 18.08
CA ILE A 335 -3.25 1.10 17.09
C ILE A 335 -3.36 2.11 15.95
N ASN A 336 -2.21 2.47 15.36
CA ASN A 336 -2.22 3.30 14.15
C ASN A 336 -2.58 2.42 12.94
N PRO A 337 -3.73 2.65 12.28
CA PRO A 337 -4.19 1.80 11.18
C PRO A 337 -3.31 1.86 9.92
N ASP A 338 -2.42 2.85 9.82
CA ASP A 338 -1.51 3.03 8.68
C ASP A 338 -0.13 2.40 8.91
N GLU A 339 0.18 1.96 10.14
CA GLU A 339 1.52 1.49 10.54
C GLU A 339 1.53 0.08 11.13
N CYS A 340 0.43 -0.33 11.74
CA CYS A 340 0.38 -1.59 12.52
C CYS A 340 0.72 -2.82 11.67
N VAL A 341 0.40 -2.82 10.39
CA VAL A 341 0.70 -3.92 9.46
C VAL A 341 2.22 -4.07 9.27
N ALA A 342 2.93 -2.96 9.03
CA ALA A 342 4.39 -2.97 8.88
C ALA A 342 5.09 -3.37 10.20
N LEU A 343 4.60 -2.88 11.35
CA LEU A 343 5.09 -3.26 12.67
C LEU A 343 4.93 -4.77 12.91
N GLY A 344 3.78 -5.34 12.58
CA GLY A 344 3.54 -6.78 12.68
C GLY A 344 4.44 -7.60 11.74
N ALA A 345 4.70 -7.11 10.54
CA ALA A 345 5.64 -7.72 9.61
C ALA A 345 7.08 -7.70 10.17
N ALA A 346 7.50 -6.61 10.81
CA ALA A 346 8.79 -6.53 11.49
C ALA A 346 8.89 -7.49 12.67
N LEU A 347 7.84 -7.62 13.48
CA LEU A 347 7.75 -8.61 14.56
C LEU A 347 7.90 -10.04 14.03
N GLN A 348 7.24 -10.36 12.91
CA GLN A 348 7.44 -11.66 12.24
C GLN A 348 8.89 -11.84 11.77
N GLY A 349 9.54 -10.79 11.31
CA GLY A 349 10.98 -10.79 11.03
C GLY A 349 11.81 -11.15 12.28
N GLY A 350 11.48 -10.54 13.43
CA GLY A 350 12.08 -10.84 14.72
C GLY A 350 11.87 -12.29 15.20
N VAL A 351 10.71 -12.88 14.88
CA VAL A 351 10.48 -14.32 15.14
C VAL A 351 11.41 -15.18 14.29
N LEU A 352 11.60 -14.84 13.02
CA LEU A 352 12.46 -15.57 12.10
C LEU A 352 13.95 -15.48 12.47
N THR A 353 14.39 -14.35 13.03
CA THR A 353 15.78 -14.19 13.54
C THR A 353 15.98 -14.75 14.94
N GLY A 354 14.89 -15.06 15.67
CA GLY A 354 14.92 -15.52 17.06
C GLY A 354 15.03 -14.40 18.09
N ASP A 355 14.90 -13.14 17.67
CA ASP A 355 14.87 -11.96 18.55
C ASP A 355 13.55 -11.91 19.34
N VAL A 356 12.45 -12.36 18.72
CA VAL A 356 11.14 -12.55 19.37
C VAL A 356 10.91 -14.05 19.58
N LYS A 357 10.64 -14.46 20.83
CA LYS A 357 10.43 -15.86 21.19
C LYS A 357 9.02 -16.09 21.70
N GLY A 358 8.57 -17.36 21.58
CA GLY A 358 7.29 -17.79 22.15
C GLY A 358 6.07 -17.28 21.37
N LEU A 359 6.23 -16.90 20.12
CA LEU A 359 5.14 -16.48 19.24
C LEU A 359 4.99 -17.47 18.08
N LEU A 360 3.83 -18.08 17.95
CA LEU A 360 3.45 -18.95 16.84
C LEU A 360 2.27 -18.34 16.09
N LEU A 361 2.41 -18.23 14.79
CA LEU A 361 1.39 -17.72 13.88
C LEU A 361 0.87 -18.86 13.00
N LEU A 362 -0.43 -19.10 13.06
CA LEU A 362 -1.16 -20.03 12.21
C LEU A 362 -2.17 -19.25 11.36
N ASP A 363 -1.99 -19.30 10.07
CA ASP A 363 -2.86 -18.64 9.09
C ASP A 363 -3.76 -19.66 8.38
N VAL A 364 -4.69 -19.22 7.55
CA VAL A 364 -5.64 -20.09 6.84
C VAL A 364 -5.67 -19.79 5.34
N THR A 365 -6.04 -20.80 4.53
CA THR A 365 -6.35 -20.57 3.11
C THR A 365 -7.70 -19.85 2.98
N PRO A 366 -7.79 -18.75 2.19
CA PRO A 366 -9.01 -17.94 2.11
C PRO A 366 -10.13 -18.58 1.29
N LEU A 367 -9.77 -19.47 0.37
CA LEU A 367 -10.68 -20.14 -0.56
C LEU A 367 -10.39 -21.63 -0.64
N SER A 368 -11.43 -22.42 -0.94
CA SER A 368 -11.30 -23.85 -1.21
C SER A 368 -10.47 -24.11 -2.47
N LEU A 369 -9.69 -25.17 -2.43
CA LEU A 369 -8.88 -25.68 -3.53
C LEU A 369 -9.36 -27.07 -3.95
N GLY A 370 -9.39 -27.32 -5.23
CA GLY A 370 -9.86 -28.59 -5.75
C GLY A 370 -9.51 -28.81 -7.21
N VAL A 371 -10.08 -29.84 -7.78
CA VAL A 371 -9.90 -30.22 -9.17
C VAL A 371 -11.23 -30.38 -9.88
N GLU A 372 -11.21 -30.16 -11.20
CA GLU A 372 -12.36 -30.52 -12.05
C GLU A 372 -12.49 -32.04 -12.15
N THR A 373 -13.71 -32.52 -11.98
CA THR A 373 -14.08 -33.91 -12.10
C THR A 373 -15.17 -34.10 -13.14
N LEU A 374 -15.55 -35.34 -13.38
CA LEU A 374 -16.53 -35.72 -14.42
C LEU A 374 -17.80 -34.84 -14.35
N GLY A 375 -18.19 -34.31 -15.50
CA GLY A 375 -19.36 -33.45 -15.62
C GLY A 375 -19.07 -31.95 -15.36
N GLY A 376 -17.79 -31.55 -15.28
CA GLY A 376 -17.40 -30.15 -15.04
C GLY A 376 -17.65 -29.67 -13.62
N VAL A 377 -17.66 -30.59 -12.66
CA VAL A 377 -17.88 -30.30 -11.24
C VAL A 377 -16.54 -30.02 -10.53
N MET A 378 -16.48 -29.05 -9.66
CA MET A 378 -15.36 -28.84 -8.77
C MET A 378 -15.44 -29.76 -7.56
N THR A 379 -14.47 -30.66 -7.43
CA THR A 379 -14.30 -31.49 -6.22
C THR A 379 -13.25 -30.84 -5.32
N LYS A 380 -13.66 -30.39 -4.15
CA LYS A 380 -12.79 -29.75 -3.17
C LYS A 380 -11.88 -30.78 -2.49
N VAL A 381 -10.59 -30.48 -2.38
CA VAL A 381 -9.58 -31.28 -1.65
C VAL A 381 -9.17 -30.56 -0.38
N ILE A 382 -9.05 -29.24 -0.42
CA ILE A 382 -8.80 -28.38 0.75
C ILE A 382 -9.98 -27.40 0.85
N GLU A 383 -10.67 -27.42 1.97
CA GLU A 383 -11.73 -26.45 2.25
C GLU A 383 -11.13 -25.08 2.66
N ARG A 384 -11.87 -24.00 2.39
CA ARG A 384 -11.52 -22.65 2.89
C ARG A 384 -11.37 -22.66 4.41
N ASN A 385 -10.60 -21.74 4.92
CA ASN A 385 -10.26 -21.61 6.34
C ASN A 385 -9.55 -22.85 6.92
N THR A 386 -8.90 -23.66 6.07
CA THR A 386 -7.97 -24.71 6.55
C THR A 386 -6.67 -24.04 6.96
N THR A 387 -6.19 -24.34 8.17
CA THR A 387 -4.91 -23.84 8.70
C THR A 387 -3.74 -24.23 7.82
N ILE A 388 -2.83 -23.32 7.58
CA ILE A 388 -1.61 -23.52 6.78
C ILE A 388 -0.34 -23.34 7.64
N PRO A 389 0.76 -24.06 7.32
CA PRO A 389 0.93 -24.97 6.17
C PRO A 389 0.11 -26.26 6.31
N THR A 390 -0.33 -26.81 5.17
CA THR A 390 -1.13 -28.03 5.15
C THR A 390 -0.87 -28.86 3.89
N LYS A 391 -1.06 -30.18 4.01
CA LYS A 391 -0.95 -31.11 2.90
C LYS A 391 -2.12 -32.08 2.95
N LYS A 392 -2.92 -32.15 1.87
CA LYS A 392 -4.05 -33.09 1.74
C LYS A 392 -4.03 -33.76 0.38
N SER A 393 -4.42 -35.02 0.37
CA SER A 393 -4.49 -35.85 -0.84
C SER A 393 -5.89 -36.47 -0.97
N GLN A 394 -6.32 -36.67 -2.21
CA GLN A 394 -7.53 -37.42 -2.55
C GLN A 394 -7.27 -38.30 -3.77
N ILE A 395 -7.84 -39.53 -3.75
CA ILE A 395 -7.69 -40.47 -4.84
C ILE A 395 -8.85 -40.29 -5.82
N PHE A 396 -8.51 -40.15 -7.09
CA PHE A 396 -9.39 -40.08 -8.24
C PHE A 396 -9.14 -41.26 -9.16
N THR A 397 -9.98 -41.43 -10.17
CA THR A 397 -9.85 -42.51 -11.14
C THR A 397 -10.12 -42.01 -12.57
N THR A 398 -9.81 -42.85 -13.58
CA THR A 398 -10.05 -42.52 -14.97
C THR A 398 -11.52 -42.72 -15.33
N PRO A 399 -12.16 -41.77 -16.06
CA PRO A 399 -13.55 -41.88 -16.51
C PRO A 399 -13.77 -42.77 -17.74
N ALA A 400 -12.71 -43.17 -18.46
CA ALA A 400 -12.80 -43.94 -19.71
C ALA A 400 -11.88 -45.17 -19.68
N ASP A 401 -12.30 -46.23 -20.42
CA ASP A 401 -11.49 -47.44 -20.59
C ASP A 401 -10.23 -47.15 -21.41
N GLY A 402 -9.11 -47.75 -20.99
CA GLY A 402 -7.84 -47.66 -21.71
C GLY A 402 -7.16 -46.28 -21.66
N GLN A 403 -7.62 -45.41 -20.82
CA GLN A 403 -7.06 -44.05 -20.67
C GLN A 403 -5.65 -44.10 -20.08
N THR A 404 -4.67 -43.52 -20.80
CA THR A 404 -3.26 -43.50 -20.41
C THR A 404 -2.74 -42.15 -19.98
N THR A 405 -3.61 -41.13 -20.04
CA THR A 405 -3.31 -39.76 -19.66
C THR A 405 -4.49 -39.17 -18.90
N VAL A 406 -4.21 -38.46 -17.80
CA VAL A 406 -5.20 -37.69 -17.04
C VAL A 406 -4.77 -36.22 -17.03
N GLU A 407 -5.68 -35.33 -17.39
CA GLU A 407 -5.52 -33.90 -17.24
C GLU A 407 -6.04 -33.50 -15.84
N VAL A 408 -5.21 -32.77 -15.11
CA VAL A 408 -5.55 -32.24 -13.79
C VAL A 408 -5.77 -30.74 -13.93
N HIS A 409 -7.03 -30.33 -13.88
CA HIS A 409 -7.44 -28.93 -13.88
C HIS A 409 -7.61 -28.45 -12.45
N VAL A 410 -6.68 -27.61 -12.00
CA VAL A 410 -6.62 -27.09 -10.61
C VAL A 410 -7.46 -25.83 -10.49
N LEU A 411 -8.32 -25.80 -9.49
CA LEU A 411 -9.34 -24.77 -9.28
C LEU A 411 -9.26 -24.17 -7.88
N GLN A 412 -9.66 -22.91 -7.77
CA GLN A 412 -9.84 -22.19 -6.51
C GLN A 412 -11.19 -21.47 -6.51
N GLY A 413 -11.96 -21.64 -5.46
CA GLY A 413 -13.26 -20.97 -5.27
C GLY A 413 -14.28 -21.83 -4.52
N GLU A 414 -15.50 -21.32 -4.44
CA GLU A 414 -16.59 -21.93 -3.65
C GLU A 414 -17.76 -22.45 -4.52
N ARG A 415 -17.67 -22.28 -5.85
CA ARG A 415 -18.75 -22.66 -6.75
C ARG A 415 -18.71 -24.15 -7.05
N GLU A 416 -19.89 -24.75 -7.25
CA GLU A 416 -20.05 -26.18 -7.55
C GLU A 416 -19.48 -26.57 -8.92
N MET A 417 -19.58 -25.66 -9.91
CA MET A 417 -19.13 -25.94 -11.27
C MET A 417 -17.72 -25.41 -11.50
N ALA A 418 -16.89 -26.20 -12.17
CA ALA A 418 -15.50 -25.85 -12.47
C ALA A 418 -15.37 -24.54 -13.25
N ALA A 419 -16.25 -24.30 -14.24
CA ALA A 419 -16.25 -23.09 -15.05
C ALA A 419 -16.53 -21.80 -14.29
N ASP A 420 -17.14 -21.89 -13.11
CA ASP A 420 -17.49 -20.76 -12.26
C ASP A 420 -16.43 -20.46 -11.18
N ASN A 421 -15.34 -21.23 -11.16
CA ASN A 421 -14.22 -21.08 -10.25
C ASN A 421 -12.97 -20.58 -11.00
N LYS A 422 -12.01 -20.08 -10.25
CA LYS A 422 -10.76 -19.61 -10.83
C LYS A 422 -9.85 -20.79 -11.16
N THR A 423 -9.43 -20.90 -12.42
CA THR A 423 -8.37 -21.82 -12.83
C THR A 423 -7.03 -21.34 -12.27
N LEU A 424 -6.35 -22.19 -11.52
CA LEU A 424 -5.00 -21.97 -11.05
C LEU A 424 -3.95 -22.56 -12.00
N GLY A 425 -4.26 -23.63 -12.68
CA GLY A 425 -3.38 -24.25 -13.67
C GLY A 425 -3.90 -25.59 -14.18
N ASN A 426 -3.27 -26.06 -15.27
CA ASN A 426 -3.53 -27.35 -15.86
C ASN A 426 -2.23 -28.10 -16.05
N PHE A 427 -2.21 -29.39 -15.76
CA PHE A 427 -1.09 -30.26 -16.07
C PHE A 427 -1.58 -31.69 -16.40
N GLN A 428 -0.71 -32.47 -17.01
CA GLN A 428 -1.07 -33.81 -17.45
C GLN A 428 -0.20 -34.87 -16.79
N LEU A 429 -0.83 -35.89 -16.22
CA LEU A 429 -0.18 -37.13 -15.82
C LEU A 429 -0.27 -38.12 -16.97
N THR A 430 0.87 -38.50 -17.58
CA THR A 430 0.95 -39.39 -18.76
C THR A 430 1.55 -40.74 -18.41
N GLY A 431 1.28 -41.73 -19.25
CA GLY A 431 1.88 -43.07 -19.13
C GLY A 431 1.26 -43.90 -18.01
N ILE A 432 0.04 -43.66 -17.69
CA ILE A 432 -0.81 -44.54 -16.86
C ILE A 432 -1.01 -45.85 -17.63
N PRO A 433 -0.86 -47.03 -17.01
CA PRO A 433 -1.16 -48.30 -17.66
C PRO A 433 -2.61 -48.35 -18.11
N ALA A 434 -2.85 -48.78 -19.37
CA ALA A 434 -4.19 -48.93 -19.89
C ALA A 434 -4.97 -49.97 -19.06
N ALA A 435 -6.11 -49.55 -18.51
CA ALA A 435 -6.97 -50.36 -17.64
C ALA A 435 -8.45 -49.95 -17.86
N PRO A 436 -9.41 -50.78 -17.44
CA PRO A 436 -10.81 -50.36 -17.43
C PRO A 436 -11.04 -49.11 -16.59
N ARG A 437 -12.05 -48.30 -16.94
CA ARG A 437 -12.45 -47.12 -16.15
C ARG A 437 -12.68 -47.52 -14.70
N GLY A 438 -12.31 -46.60 -13.77
CA GLY A 438 -12.47 -46.84 -12.35
C GLY A 438 -11.38 -47.69 -11.69
N VAL A 439 -10.45 -48.27 -12.46
CA VAL A 439 -9.37 -49.14 -11.93
C VAL A 439 -8.11 -48.34 -11.58
N PRO A 440 -7.61 -47.41 -12.44
CA PRO A 440 -6.44 -46.58 -12.06
C PRO A 440 -6.74 -45.74 -10.83
N GLN A 441 -5.75 -45.64 -9.93
CA GLN A 441 -5.83 -44.84 -8.73
C GLN A 441 -4.84 -43.66 -8.85
N ILE A 442 -5.39 -42.46 -9.05
CA ILE A 442 -4.63 -41.23 -9.23
C ILE A 442 -4.74 -40.43 -7.96
N GLU A 443 -3.68 -40.39 -7.17
CA GLU A 443 -3.60 -39.57 -5.98
C GLU A 443 -3.25 -38.14 -6.38
N VAL A 444 -4.16 -37.18 -6.12
CA VAL A 444 -3.89 -35.75 -6.29
C VAL A 444 -3.62 -35.15 -4.92
N THR A 445 -2.46 -34.55 -4.78
CA THR A 445 -1.99 -33.97 -3.53
C THR A 445 -1.87 -32.45 -3.68
N PHE A 446 -2.49 -31.73 -2.74
CA PHE A 446 -2.31 -30.30 -2.55
C PHE A 446 -1.40 -30.08 -1.34
N ASP A 447 -0.32 -29.31 -1.53
CA ASP A 447 0.66 -28.96 -0.53
C ASP A 447 0.75 -27.44 -0.48
N ILE A 448 0.33 -26.82 0.63
CA ILE A 448 0.34 -25.36 0.83
C ILE A 448 1.42 -25.02 1.84
N ASP A 449 2.38 -24.19 1.45
CA ASP A 449 3.42 -23.73 2.34
C ASP A 449 2.95 -22.66 3.35
N ALA A 450 3.82 -22.26 4.25
CA ALA A 450 3.54 -21.23 5.24
C ALA A 450 3.29 -19.82 4.63
N ASN A 451 3.61 -19.60 3.36
CA ASN A 451 3.35 -18.35 2.63
C ASN A 451 2.01 -18.40 1.88
N GLY A 452 1.29 -19.53 1.94
CA GLY A 452 0.06 -19.78 1.19
C GLY A 452 0.31 -20.13 -0.28
N ILE A 453 1.53 -20.52 -0.65
CA ILE A 453 1.85 -20.93 -2.03
C ILE A 453 1.49 -22.41 -2.21
N VAL A 454 0.71 -22.68 -3.23
CA VAL A 454 0.15 -24.01 -3.50
C VAL A 454 1.02 -24.79 -4.50
N HIS A 455 1.38 -26.00 -4.13
CA HIS A 455 1.95 -27.02 -5.01
C HIS A 455 0.95 -28.18 -5.18
N VAL A 456 0.67 -28.57 -6.42
CA VAL A 456 -0.24 -29.67 -6.71
C VAL A 456 0.50 -30.74 -7.49
N SER A 457 0.42 -31.98 -7.02
CA SER A 457 0.97 -33.15 -7.74
C SER A 457 -0.10 -34.20 -7.97
N ALA A 458 0.07 -34.98 -9.02
CA ALA A 458 -0.74 -36.16 -9.32
C ALA A 458 0.17 -37.37 -9.52
N LYS A 459 -0.17 -38.46 -8.86
CA LYS A 459 0.57 -39.71 -8.87
C LYS A 459 -0.32 -40.90 -9.17
N ASP A 460 0.04 -41.68 -10.19
CA ASP A 460 -0.56 -42.99 -10.39
C ASP A 460 0.02 -44.00 -9.41
N LEU A 461 -0.82 -44.49 -8.51
CA LEU A 461 -0.38 -45.42 -7.46
C LEU A 461 0.01 -46.80 -8.01
N GLY A 462 -0.51 -47.17 -9.22
CA GLY A 462 -0.18 -48.44 -9.88
C GLY A 462 1.22 -48.46 -10.49
N SER A 463 1.61 -47.42 -11.22
CA SER A 463 2.91 -47.30 -11.88
C SER A 463 3.95 -46.52 -11.10
N GLY A 464 3.53 -45.77 -10.10
CA GLY A 464 4.36 -44.84 -9.34
C GLY A 464 4.77 -43.58 -10.11
N LYS A 465 4.25 -43.37 -11.33
CA LYS A 465 4.50 -42.13 -12.09
C LYS A 465 3.84 -40.96 -11.43
N GLU A 466 4.59 -39.85 -11.35
CA GLU A 466 4.16 -38.62 -10.71
C GLU A 466 4.52 -37.42 -11.59
N THR A 467 3.66 -36.42 -11.58
CA THR A 467 3.88 -35.09 -12.17
C THR A 467 3.23 -34.06 -11.28
N GLY A 468 3.64 -32.80 -11.38
CA GLY A 468 3.06 -31.74 -10.56
C GLY A 468 3.34 -30.36 -11.12
N ILE A 469 2.66 -29.39 -10.55
CA ILE A 469 2.79 -27.97 -10.85
C ILE A 469 2.86 -27.19 -9.53
N THR A 470 3.79 -26.26 -9.46
CA THR A 470 3.67 -25.17 -8.47
C THR A 470 2.77 -24.13 -9.10
N ILE A 471 1.75 -23.73 -8.38
CA ILE A 471 0.82 -22.73 -8.89
C ILE A 471 1.57 -21.39 -8.95
N THR A 472 2.03 -21.12 -10.16
CA THR A 472 2.52 -19.80 -10.56
C THR A 472 1.50 -19.31 -11.56
N SER A 473 0.92 -18.11 -11.36
CA SER A 473 -0.09 -17.64 -12.32
C SER A 473 0.48 -17.71 -13.74
N SER A 474 -0.36 -17.99 -14.70
CA SER A 474 0.01 -17.99 -16.14
C SER A 474 0.57 -16.63 -16.62
N THR A 475 0.50 -15.63 -15.78
CA THR A 475 0.95 -14.24 -15.99
C THR A 475 2.22 -13.89 -15.19
N ASN A 476 2.78 -14.83 -14.41
CA ASN A 476 4.02 -14.59 -13.69
C ASN A 476 5.20 -14.52 -14.67
N MET A 477 6.14 -13.66 -14.36
CA MET A 477 7.43 -13.61 -15.04
C MET A 477 8.11 -14.98 -14.93
N ASN A 478 8.67 -15.47 -16.01
CA ASN A 478 9.50 -16.67 -15.93
C ASN A 478 10.80 -16.34 -15.19
N LYS A 479 11.56 -17.37 -14.80
CA LYS A 479 12.79 -17.19 -14.02
C LYS A 479 13.80 -16.28 -14.70
N ASP A 480 13.94 -16.37 -16.02
CA ASP A 480 14.89 -15.57 -16.81
C ASP A 480 14.44 -14.10 -16.88
N ASP A 481 13.13 -13.84 -16.96
CA ASP A 481 12.58 -12.50 -16.93
C ASP A 481 12.77 -11.83 -15.56
N VAL A 482 12.61 -12.56 -14.46
CA VAL A 482 12.90 -12.07 -13.11
C VAL A 482 14.39 -11.77 -12.96
N GLU A 483 15.29 -12.65 -13.42
CA GLU A 483 16.73 -12.41 -13.36
C GLU A 483 17.18 -11.22 -14.21
N ARG A 484 16.54 -11.01 -15.37
CA ARG A 484 16.76 -9.81 -16.20
C ARG A 484 16.33 -8.55 -15.49
N ALA A 485 15.12 -8.53 -14.90
CA ALA A 485 14.59 -7.38 -14.16
C ALA A 485 15.44 -7.04 -12.92
N VAL A 486 15.95 -8.05 -12.21
CA VAL A 486 16.91 -7.86 -11.10
C VAL A 486 18.19 -7.16 -11.58
N LYS A 487 18.79 -7.63 -12.68
CA LYS A 487 20.02 -7.00 -13.24
C LYS A 487 19.77 -5.56 -13.67
N GLU A 488 18.64 -5.29 -14.34
CA GLU A 488 18.25 -3.92 -14.72
C GLU A 488 18.09 -3.03 -13.48
N ALA A 489 17.43 -3.55 -12.43
CA ALA A 489 17.22 -2.81 -11.19
C ALA A 489 18.53 -2.45 -10.48
N GLU A 490 19.50 -3.37 -10.42
CA GLU A 490 20.83 -3.13 -9.85
C GLU A 490 21.65 -2.14 -10.68
N GLN A 491 21.57 -2.23 -11.99
CA GLN A 491 22.29 -1.35 -12.91
C GLN A 491 21.89 0.12 -12.74
N TYR A 492 20.59 0.39 -12.53
CA TYR A 492 20.06 1.74 -12.39
C TYR A 492 20.11 2.29 -10.96
N ALA A 493 20.31 1.48 -9.93
CA ALA A 493 20.27 1.91 -8.53
C ALA A 493 21.24 3.07 -8.20
N ALA A 494 22.46 3.04 -8.73
CA ALA A 494 23.46 4.09 -8.51
C ALA A 494 23.15 5.38 -9.29
N GLU A 495 22.58 5.24 -10.49
CA GLU A 495 22.16 6.35 -11.33
C GLU A 495 20.91 7.02 -10.77
N ASP A 496 19.93 6.26 -10.32
CA ASP A 496 18.71 6.73 -9.68
C ASP A 496 19.02 7.55 -8.40
N LYS A 497 20.01 7.14 -7.62
CA LYS A 497 20.45 7.89 -6.42
C LYS A 497 21.00 9.28 -6.77
N LYS A 498 21.88 9.37 -7.76
CA LYS A 498 22.42 10.67 -8.19
C LYS A 498 21.35 11.59 -8.76
N ARG A 499 20.45 11.04 -9.56
CA ARG A 499 19.34 11.79 -10.15
C ARG A 499 18.39 12.33 -9.07
N ARG A 500 18.14 11.55 -8.04
CA ARG A 500 17.33 11.99 -6.92
C ARG A 500 17.96 13.18 -6.19
N GLU A 501 19.24 13.11 -5.87
CA GLU A 501 19.97 14.21 -5.22
C GLU A 501 19.88 15.51 -6.05
N ALA A 502 19.95 15.40 -7.39
CA ALA A 502 19.78 16.53 -8.29
C ALA A 502 18.35 17.11 -8.26
N ILE A 503 17.33 16.25 -8.22
CA ILE A 503 15.91 16.67 -8.12
C ILE A 503 15.63 17.36 -6.79
N ASP A 504 16.11 16.79 -5.69
CA ASP A 504 15.93 17.36 -4.34
C ASP A 504 16.57 18.76 -4.26
N THR A 505 17.75 18.95 -4.86
CA THR A 505 18.43 20.26 -4.98
C THR A 505 17.56 21.27 -5.74
N ARG A 506 16.98 20.88 -6.89
CA ARG A 506 16.12 21.75 -7.69
C ARG A 506 14.82 22.11 -7.00
N ASN A 507 14.16 21.13 -6.40
CA ASN A 507 12.92 21.34 -5.67
C ASN A 507 13.11 22.28 -4.48
N ASN A 508 14.21 22.13 -3.74
CA ASN A 508 14.59 23.04 -2.65
C ASN A 508 14.83 24.47 -3.17
N ALA A 509 15.52 24.60 -4.29
CA ALA A 509 15.78 25.91 -4.93
C ALA A 509 14.46 26.60 -5.33
N ASP A 510 13.55 25.91 -6.00
CA ASP A 510 12.23 26.43 -6.38
C ASP A 510 11.40 26.83 -5.17
N GLN A 511 11.44 26.03 -4.10
CA GLN A 511 10.72 26.33 -2.85
C GLN A 511 11.26 27.59 -2.18
N ILE A 512 12.59 27.75 -2.09
CA ILE A 512 13.22 28.93 -1.50
C ILE A 512 12.92 30.17 -2.33
N VAL A 513 12.98 30.11 -3.66
CA VAL A 513 12.58 31.19 -4.55
C VAL A 513 11.14 31.60 -4.28
N TYR A 514 10.21 30.64 -4.30
CA TYR A 514 8.79 30.92 -4.06
C TYR A 514 8.53 31.55 -2.68
N GLN A 515 9.12 31.00 -1.63
CA GLN A 515 8.96 31.53 -0.26
C GLN A 515 9.54 32.93 -0.14
N THR A 516 10.72 33.18 -0.74
CA THR A 516 11.36 34.48 -0.73
C THR A 516 10.52 35.53 -1.44
N GLU A 517 10.03 35.25 -2.65
CA GLU A 517 9.17 36.17 -3.42
C GLU A 517 7.86 36.47 -2.68
N LYS A 518 7.24 35.44 -2.08
CA LYS A 518 6.04 35.60 -1.26
C LYS A 518 6.32 36.49 -0.06
N THR A 519 7.40 36.25 0.68
CA THR A 519 7.75 37.04 1.87
C THR A 519 8.07 38.49 1.50
N VAL A 520 8.78 38.74 0.39
CA VAL A 520 9.03 40.09 -0.12
C VAL A 520 7.74 40.83 -0.43
N LYS A 521 6.78 40.11 -1.05
CA LYS A 521 5.44 40.66 -1.37
C LYS A 521 4.64 40.97 -0.10
N ASP A 522 4.64 40.07 0.87
CA ASP A 522 3.88 40.21 2.12
C ASP A 522 4.45 41.33 3.00
N LEU A 523 5.75 41.53 2.99
CA LEU A 523 6.41 42.61 3.76
C LEU A 523 6.29 43.98 3.07
N GLY A 524 6.10 44.03 1.75
CA GLY A 524 5.84 45.24 0.96
C GLY A 524 6.83 46.37 1.23
N ASP A 525 6.32 47.51 1.74
CA ASP A 525 7.11 48.73 2.02
C ASP A 525 7.95 48.64 3.32
N LYS A 526 7.87 47.52 4.04
CA LYS A 526 8.68 47.30 5.26
C LYS A 526 10.11 46.85 4.95
N ILE A 527 10.40 46.47 3.72
CA ILE A 527 11.74 46.13 3.23
C ILE A 527 12.29 47.39 2.54
N SER A 528 13.57 47.77 2.81
CA SER A 528 14.21 48.85 2.10
C SER A 528 14.37 48.57 0.61
N ALA A 529 14.39 49.60 -0.24
CA ALA A 529 14.55 49.46 -1.68
C ALA A 529 15.85 48.74 -2.05
N ASP A 530 16.95 49.00 -1.29
CA ASP A 530 18.25 48.36 -1.52
C ASP A 530 18.25 46.88 -1.13
N ASP A 531 17.60 46.53 0.00
CA ASP A 531 17.44 45.13 0.43
C ASP A 531 16.56 44.34 -0.55
N LYS A 532 15.48 44.97 -1.01
CA LYS A 532 14.59 44.35 -2.04
C LYS A 532 15.34 44.07 -3.32
N ALA A 533 16.11 45.04 -3.85
CA ALA A 533 16.93 44.87 -5.03
C ALA A 533 18.00 43.77 -4.84
N THR A 534 18.54 43.64 -3.63
CA THR A 534 19.52 42.60 -3.30
C THR A 534 18.87 41.20 -3.35
N ILE A 535 17.70 41.03 -2.73
CA ILE A 535 16.96 39.77 -2.75
C ILE A 535 16.54 39.41 -4.19
N GLU A 536 16.00 40.37 -4.96
CA GLU A 536 15.58 40.16 -6.35
C GLU A 536 16.76 39.68 -7.22
N LYS A 537 17.95 40.29 -7.04
CA LYS A 537 19.16 39.86 -7.74
C LYS A 537 19.57 38.43 -7.41
N LYS A 538 19.48 38.02 -6.15
CA LYS A 538 19.81 36.66 -5.71
C LYS A 538 18.76 35.64 -6.17
N THR A 539 17.49 36.02 -6.12
CA THR A 539 16.37 35.21 -6.66
C THR A 539 16.54 34.95 -8.16
N GLU A 540 16.91 36.00 -8.93
CA GLU A 540 17.15 35.84 -10.36
C GLU A 540 18.37 34.94 -10.65
N ALA A 541 19.42 35.01 -9.81
CA ALA A 541 20.58 34.13 -9.91
C ALA A 541 20.19 32.64 -9.72
N VAL A 542 19.31 32.33 -8.78
CA VAL A 542 18.78 30.96 -8.58
C VAL A 542 17.94 30.54 -9.78
N LYS A 543 17.03 31.39 -10.28
CA LYS A 543 16.21 31.11 -11.45
C LYS A 543 17.04 30.87 -12.70
N GLU A 544 18.14 31.60 -12.88
CA GLU A 544 19.05 31.40 -13.99
C GLU A 544 19.84 30.09 -13.85
N ALA A 545 20.31 29.76 -12.64
CA ALA A 545 20.95 28.48 -12.35
C ALA A 545 20.01 27.29 -12.61
N LEU A 546 18.71 27.41 -12.27
CA LEU A 546 17.69 26.39 -12.51
C LEU A 546 17.43 26.09 -14.00
N LYS A 547 17.76 27.00 -14.92
CA LYS A 547 17.71 26.75 -16.36
C LYS A 547 18.84 25.85 -16.85
N GLY A 548 19.93 25.78 -16.10
CA GLY A 548 21.08 24.93 -16.37
C GLY A 548 20.93 23.49 -15.83
N THR A 549 21.98 22.69 -15.98
CA THR A 549 22.05 21.30 -15.51
C THR A 549 23.11 21.08 -14.43
N ASP A 550 23.70 22.14 -13.89
CA ASP A 550 24.74 22.10 -12.88
C ASP A 550 24.14 22.24 -11.47
N ASP A 551 23.99 21.11 -10.78
CA ASP A 551 23.37 21.04 -9.47
C ASP A 551 24.19 21.70 -8.38
N GLU A 552 25.53 21.72 -8.48
CA GLU A 552 26.41 22.44 -7.55
C GLU A 552 26.19 23.97 -7.65
N MET A 553 26.00 24.46 -8.88
CA MET A 553 25.70 25.87 -9.12
C MET A 553 24.31 26.26 -8.58
N ILE A 554 23.33 25.38 -8.73
CA ILE A 554 21.98 25.58 -8.19
C ILE A 554 22.04 25.64 -6.66
N LYS A 555 22.71 24.68 -6.04
CA LYS A 555 22.89 24.62 -4.58
C LYS A 555 23.56 25.87 -4.04
N ALA A 556 24.71 26.27 -4.61
CA ALA A 556 25.43 27.46 -4.18
C ALA A 556 24.61 28.75 -4.30
N ALA A 557 23.87 28.93 -5.40
CA ALA A 557 22.99 30.08 -5.57
C ALA A 557 21.81 30.06 -4.57
N THR A 558 21.27 28.90 -4.28
CA THR A 558 20.16 28.70 -3.34
C THR A 558 20.58 29.00 -1.89
N ASP A 559 21.72 28.48 -1.47
CA ASP A 559 22.29 28.74 -0.12
C ASP A 559 22.58 30.24 0.07
N ASP A 560 23.08 30.90 -0.96
CA ASP A 560 23.35 32.35 -0.94
C ASP A 560 22.04 33.17 -0.86
N LEU A 561 21.01 32.80 -1.61
CA LEU A 561 19.68 33.41 -1.50
C LEU A 561 19.08 33.21 -0.11
N ALA A 562 19.12 31.99 0.41
CA ALA A 562 18.58 31.65 1.73
C ALA A 562 19.27 32.48 2.84
N LYS A 563 20.58 32.56 2.81
CA LYS A 563 21.38 33.35 3.78
C LYS A 563 21.01 34.83 3.72
N VAL A 564 21.01 35.44 2.54
CA VAL A 564 20.69 36.87 2.37
C VAL A 564 19.25 37.14 2.77
N SER A 565 18.31 36.27 2.43
CA SER A 565 16.91 36.42 2.80
C SER A 565 16.71 36.35 4.31
N MET A 566 17.36 35.39 5.00
CA MET A 566 17.32 35.29 6.46
C MET A 566 17.87 36.54 7.15
N GLU A 567 19.00 37.09 6.68
CA GLU A 567 19.60 38.30 7.24
C GLU A 567 18.69 39.51 7.09
N ILE A 568 18.12 39.71 5.92
CA ILE A 568 17.24 40.85 5.61
C ILE A 568 15.92 40.74 6.34
N PHE A 569 15.25 39.60 6.25
CA PHE A 569 13.96 39.39 6.91
C PHE A 569 14.11 39.41 8.43
N GLY A 570 15.21 38.87 8.99
CA GLY A 570 15.55 38.97 10.41
C GLY A 570 15.65 40.40 10.90
N LYS A 571 16.32 41.30 10.14
CA LYS A 571 16.39 42.72 10.44
C LYS A 571 15.03 43.42 10.42
N VAL A 572 14.21 43.12 9.42
CA VAL A 572 12.86 43.69 9.27
C VAL A 572 11.95 43.23 10.41
N TYR A 573 11.99 41.95 10.78
CA TYR A 573 11.22 41.44 11.93
C TYR A 573 11.68 42.03 13.26
N GLN A 574 13.00 42.16 13.48
CA GLN A 574 13.53 42.82 14.72
C GLN A 574 13.16 44.30 14.80
N ALA A 575 13.19 45.03 13.69
CA ALA A 575 12.79 46.42 13.64
C ALA A 575 11.28 46.60 13.93
N ASN A 576 10.45 45.67 13.50
CA ASN A 576 9.00 45.68 13.75
C ASN A 576 8.63 45.14 15.15
N ALA A 577 9.40 44.20 15.72
CA ALA A 577 9.18 43.70 17.09
C ALA A 577 9.50 44.77 18.17
N GLY A 578 10.37 45.72 17.85
CA GLY A 578 10.63 46.88 18.71
C GLY A 578 9.49 47.92 18.72
N ALA A 579 8.55 47.88 17.79
CA ALA A 579 7.43 48.82 17.64
C ALA A 579 6.07 48.27 18.09
N ALA A 580 5.93 46.95 18.32
CA ALA A 580 4.69 46.32 18.77
C ALA A 580 5.03 45.16 19.71
N GLY A 581 4.82 45.32 21.03
CA GLY A 581 4.87 44.21 21.96
C GLY A 581 3.79 43.16 21.65
N GLY A 582 4.16 41.99 21.16
CA GLY A 582 3.25 40.86 20.99
C GLY A 582 3.71 39.85 19.97
N ALA A 583 3.94 38.65 20.46
CA ALA A 583 3.98 37.32 19.81
C ALA A 583 4.67 37.21 18.44
N ALA A 584 5.80 36.55 18.40
CA ALA A 584 6.45 36.09 17.18
C ALA A 584 5.63 35.02 16.49
N PRO A 585 5.43 35.09 15.15
CA PRO A 585 4.89 33.98 14.40
C PRO A 585 5.96 32.90 14.21
N ASP A 586 5.57 31.69 14.46
CA ASP A 586 6.34 30.47 14.26
C ASP A 586 6.75 30.31 12.77
N MET A 587 8.02 30.53 12.51
CA MET A 587 8.63 30.26 11.20
C MET A 587 9.14 28.82 11.18
N GLY A 588 8.25 27.88 10.90
CA GLY A 588 8.59 26.48 10.71
C GLY A 588 9.59 26.23 9.59
N GLY A 589 10.75 25.73 9.92
CA GLY A 589 11.53 24.76 9.18
C GLY A 589 12.41 25.25 8.03
N ALA A 590 13.60 25.75 8.32
CA ALA A 590 14.76 25.51 7.47
C ALA A 590 15.68 24.54 8.20
N ALA A 591 15.79 23.33 7.67
CA ALA A 591 16.62 22.29 8.23
C ALA A 591 18.09 22.67 8.09
N ASP A 592 18.75 22.73 9.26
CA ASP A 592 20.20 22.78 9.38
C ASP A 592 20.79 21.39 9.07
N ALA A 593 21.66 21.32 8.10
CA ALA A 593 22.46 20.14 7.82
C ALA A 593 23.76 20.24 8.63
N GLY A 594 23.80 19.55 9.77
CA GLY A 594 25.08 19.21 10.40
C GLY A 594 25.30 19.68 11.83
N ALA A 595 24.73 18.98 12.80
CA ALA A 595 25.33 18.72 14.10
C ALA A 595 24.52 17.64 14.84
N ALA A 596 25.21 16.76 15.54
CA ALA A 596 24.68 15.62 16.26
C ALA A 596 23.66 15.98 17.36
N PRO A 597 22.82 15.02 17.80
CA PRO A 597 21.61 15.29 18.57
C PRO A 597 21.91 15.64 20.03
N ASP A 598 21.18 16.63 20.53
CA ASP A 598 21.00 16.83 21.97
C ASP A 598 19.54 16.52 22.30
N ASP A 599 19.34 15.68 23.32
CA ASP A 599 18.06 15.13 23.77
C ASP A 599 17.16 16.24 24.33
N GLY A 600 16.23 16.73 23.53
CA GLY A 600 15.19 17.66 23.94
C GLY A 600 13.82 16.99 24.00
N VAL A 601 13.51 16.37 25.15
CA VAL A 601 12.14 15.96 25.51
C VAL A 601 11.30 17.22 25.68
N VAL A 602 10.28 17.40 24.84
CA VAL A 602 9.25 18.43 25.05
C VAL A 602 8.15 17.81 25.89
N ASP A 603 8.14 18.15 27.18
CA ASP A 603 7.04 17.85 28.10
C ASP A 603 5.77 18.57 27.63
N ALA A 604 4.75 17.82 27.31
CA ALA A 604 3.40 18.33 27.16
C ALA A 604 2.72 18.34 28.52
N ASP A 605 2.55 19.54 29.08
CA ASP A 605 1.79 19.77 30.32
C ASP A 605 0.31 19.34 30.12
N TYR A 606 -0.07 18.20 30.68
CA TYR A 606 -1.46 17.84 30.96
C TYR A 606 -1.89 18.39 32.31
N ARG A 607 -2.81 19.34 32.31
CA ARG A 607 -3.56 19.71 33.53
C ARG A 607 -4.70 18.70 33.72
N GLU A 608 -4.61 17.92 34.77
CA GLU A 608 -5.76 17.23 35.35
C GLU A 608 -6.79 18.26 35.82
N VAL A 609 -8.03 18.06 35.37
CA VAL A 609 -9.19 18.77 35.94
C VAL A 609 -9.86 17.76 36.88
N ASP A 610 -9.70 18.02 38.17
CA ASP A 610 -10.48 17.31 39.21
C ASP A 610 -11.95 17.73 39.11
N ASP A 611 -12.82 16.81 38.82
CA ASP A 611 -14.26 16.95 39.02
C ASP A 611 -14.64 16.51 40.42
N ASN A 612 -15.22 17.45 41.15
CA ASN A 612 -16.02 17.20 42.35
C ASN A 612 -17.45 16.80 41.95
#